data_cd3ebaf14cc73911047fe1f79f54fef8
#
_entry.id   cd3ebaf14cc73911047fe1f79f54fef8
#
_cell.length_a   1.000
_cell.length_b   1.000
_cell.length_c   1.000
_cell.angle_alpha   90.00
_cell.angle_beta   90.00
_cell.angle_gamma   90.00
#
_symmetry.space_group_name_H-M   'P 1'
#
loop_
_entity.id
_entity.type
_entity.pdbx_description
1 polymer ?
#
loop_
_entity_poly.entity_id
_entity_poly.type
_entity_poly.pdbx_seq_one_letter_code
_entity_poly.pdbx_strand_id
1 'polypeptide(L)'
;EMGTGGMSTKLAAARIAADAGIETVVVGGGGAGLEALARGEEVGTRFLASRGVPARKAWILNQPVAGVVEVDAGARDALRSGRSLLPRGVVGVRGDFAFGDAVAVECQGERFAVGLTNYAAADLRRIAGRHTSELADLLGDHQYDEAVHRDNLVLGRPVAGGSIVTP
;
A
#
# COMPACT_ATOMS: atom_id res chain seq x y z
N GLU A 1 -11.22 -22.89 -24.60
CA GLU A 1 -10.06 -21.98 -24.44
C GLU A 1 -9.48 -22.15 -23.04
N MET A 2 -8.27 -22.69 -22.94
CA MET A 2 -7.56 -22.77 -21.67
C MET A 2 -7.08 -21.36 -21.28
N GLY A 3 -7.40 -20.93 -20.06
CA GLY A 3 -7.07 -19.61 -19.57
C GLY A 3 -5.57 -19.29 -19.65
N THR A 4 -5.25 -18.07 -20.02
CA THR A 4 -3.90 -17.54 -20.26
C THR A 4 -3.03 -17.38 -18.99
N GLY A 5 -3.53 -17.77 -17.81
CA GLY A 5 -2.84 -17.68 -16.54
C GLY A 5 -1.98 -18.92 -16.23
N GLY A 6 -0.66 -18.78 -16.28
CA GLY A 6 0.27 -19.83 -15.88
C GLY A 6 0.34 -20.06 -14.36
N MET A 7 1.18 -21.01 -13.90
CA MET A 7 1.41 -21.28 -12.50
C MET A 7 1.93 -20.04 -11.74
N SER A 8 2.75 -19.22 -12.38
CA SER A 8 3.27 -17.97 -11.82
C SER A 8 2.18 -16.98 -11.42
N THR A 9 1.13 -16.84 -12.23
CA THR A 9 -0.03 -15.96 -11.92
C THR A 9 -0.84 -16.49 -10.74
N LYS A 10 -1.01 -17.82 -10.62
CA LYS A 10 -1.70 -18.43 -9.47
C LYS A 10 -0.90 -18.26 -8.18
N LEU A 11 0.41 -18.44 -8.24
CA LEU A 11 1.30 -18.21 -7.09
C LEU A 11 1.31 -16.74 -6.66
N ALA A 12 1.32 -15.79 -7.61
CA ALA A 12 1.22 -14.38 -7.32
C ALA A 12 -0.10 -14.04 -6.63
N ALA A 13 -1.23 -14.56 -7.14
CA ALA A 13 -2.55 -14.35 -6.54
C ALA A 13 -2.65 -14.97 -5.13
N ALA A 14 -2.14 -16.19 -4.93
CA ALA A 14 -2.12 -16.84 -3.62
C ALA A 14 -1.26 -16.05 -2.61
N ARG A 15 -0.14 -15.46 -3.05
CA ARG A 15 0.70 -14.60 -2.23
C ARG A 15 -0.02 -13.33 -1.80
N ILE A 16 -0.66 -12.62 -2.75
CA ILE A 16 -1.46 -11.43 -2.45
C ILE A 16 -2.55 -11.75 -1.43
N ALA A 17 -3.24 -12.87 -1.59
CA ALA A 17 -4.25 -13.31 -0.64
C ALA A 17 -3.66 -13.63 0.74
N ALA A 18 -2.53 -14.34 0.80
CA ALA A 18 -1.83 -14.65 2.05
C ALA A 18 -1.39 -13.38 2.78
N ASP A 19 -0.82 -12.39 2.06
CA ASP A 19 -0.43 -11.09 2.61
C ASP A 19 -1.63 -10.28 3.12
N ALA A 20 -2.81 -10.49 2.52
CA ALA A 20 -4.08 -9.93 2.97
C ALA A 20 -4.71 -10.69 4.16
N GLY A 21 -4.04 -11.71 4.71
CA GLY A 21 -4.55 -12.52 5.81
C GLY A 21 -5.60 -13.57 5.38
N ILE A 22 -5.65 -13.90 4.09
CA ILE A 22 -6.59 -14.85 3.50
C ILE A 22 -5.86 -16.15 3.18
N GLU A 23 -6.27 -17.23 3.82
CA GLU A 23 -5.79 -18.57 3.49
C GLU A 23 -6.30 -18.97 2.10
N THR A 24 -5.42 -19.52 1.27
CA THR A 24 -5.75 -19.86 -0.11
C THR A 24 -5.28 -21.28 -0.42
N VAL A 25 -6.11 -22.05 -1.12
CA VAL A 25 -5.74 -23.39 -1.61
C VAL A 25 -5.75 -23.38 -3.14
N VAL A 26 -4.63 -23.78 -3.74
CA VAL A 26 -4.51 -23.98 -5.19
C VAL A 26 -4.67 -25.46 -5.48
N VAL A 27 -5.73 -25.81 -6.19
CA VAL A 27 -6.03 -27.18 -6.63
C VAL A 27 -5.86 -27.34 -8.13
N GLY A 28 -5.71 -28.58 -8.58
CA GLY A 28 -5.66 -28.91 -10.02
C GLY A 28 -6.95 -28.52 -10.74
N GLY A 29 -6.86 -28.17 -12.02
CA GLY A 29 -8.02 -27.86 -12.87
C GLY A 29 -8.89 -29.10 -13.11
N GLY A 30 -10.23 -28.88 -13.14
CA GLY A 30 -11.24 -29.93 -13.22
C GLY A 30 -12.01 -30.09 -11.90
N GLY A 31 -13.32 -30.26 -11.94
CA GLY A 31 -14.20 -30.21 -10.75
C GLY A 31 -13.81 -31.08 -9.56
N ALA A 32 -13.09 -32.18 -9.81
CA ALA A 32 -12.71 -33.17 -8.77
C ALA A 32 -11.89 -32.56 -7.61
N GLY A 33 -11.01 -31.59 -7.87
CA GLY A 33 -10.22 -30.92 -6.83
C GLY A 33 -11.05 -30.02 -5.93
N LEU A 34 -12.02 -29.28 -6.49
CA LEU A 34 -12.97 -28.46 -5.72
C LEU A 34 -13.94 -29.31 -4.92
N GLU A 35 -14.43 -30.42 -5.48
CA GLU A 35 -15.31 -31.36 -4.78
C GLU A 35 -14.60 -32.02 -3.59
N ALA A 36 -13.34 -32.42 -3.77
CA ALA A 36 -12.52 -32.98 -2.70
C ALA A 36 -12.29 -31.98 -1.58
N LEU A 37 -11.96 -30.72 -1.94
CA LEU A 37 -11.80 -29.63 -0.97
C LEU A 37 -13.11 -29.35 -0.22
N ALA A 38 -14.27 -29.35 -0.91
CA ALA A 38 -15.59 -29.17 -0.29
C ALA A 38 -15.95 -30.30 0.69
N ARG A 39 -15.42 -31.50 0.49
CA ARG A 39 -15.55 -32.64 1.44
C ARG A 39 -14.56 -32.57 2.60
N GLY A 40 -13.68 -31.55 2.63
CA GLY A 40 -12.67 -31.40 3.68
C GLY A 40 -11.42 -32.26 3.48
N GLU A 41 -11.22 -32.80 2.27
CA GLU A 41 -10.02 -33.57 1.94
C GLU A 41 -8.81 -32.67 1.78
N GLU A 42 -7.63 -33.14 2.21
CA GLU A 42 -6.36 -32.41 2.01
C GLU A 42 -5.87 -32.57 0.56
N VAL A 43 -6.22 -31.61 -0.29
CA VAL A 43 -5.87 -31.60 -1.71
C VAL A 43 -5.23 -30.27 -2.11
N GLY A 44 -4.29 -30.34 -3.07
CA GLY A 44 -3.65 -29.17 -3.63
C GLY A 44 -2.51 -28.59 -2.76
N THR A 45 -2.23 -27.30 -2.94
CA THR A 45 -1.21 -26.55 -2.18
C THR A 45 -1.89 -25.48 -1.36
N ARG A 46 -1.74 -25.53 -0.06
CA ARG A 46 -2.29 -24.56 0.89
C ARG A 46 -1.27 -23.47 1.16
N PHE A 47 -1.68 -22.22 0.96
CA PHE A 47 -0.95 -21.01 1.31
C PHE A 47 -1.56 -20.45 2.58
N LEU A 48 -0.80 -20.50 3.66
CA LEU A 48 -1.27 -20.00 4.95
C LEU A 48 -1.33 -18.48 4.95
N ALA A 49 -2.34 -17.93 5.61
CA ALA A 49 -2.45 -16.50 5.82
C ALA A 49 -1.23 -15.97 6.59
N SER A 50 -0.61 -14.90 6.06
CA SER A 50 0.43 -14.18 6.80
C SER A 50 -0.20 -13.49 8.00
N ARG A 51 0.34 -13.70 9.19
CA ARG A 51 -0.10 -12.96 10.37
C ARG A 51 0.46 -11.55 10.28
N GLY A 52 -0.38 -10.55 10.05
CA GLY A 52 0.03 -9.22 10.43
C GLY A 52 -0.31 -8.02 9.57
N VAL A 53 -0.68 -8.14 8.31
CA VAL A 53 -1.05 -6.95 7.51
C VAL A 53 -2.55 -6.96 7.22
N PRO A 54 -3.33 -5.98 7.71
CA PRO A 54 -4.74 -5.86 7.34
C PRO A 54 -4.92 -5.84 5.83
N ALA A 55 -6.00 -6.46 5.32
CA ALA A 55 -6.29 -6.59 3.89
C ALA A 55 -6.17 -5.25 3.12
N ARG A 56 -6.62 -4.14 3.72
CA ARG A 56 -6.46 -2.79 3.16
C ARG A 56 -4.99 -2.40 2.98
N LYS A 57 -4.15 -2.70 3.94
CA LYS A 57 -2.71 -2.39 3.89
C LYS A 57 -1.99 -3.25 2.84
N ALA A 58 -2.34 -4.53 2.77
CA ALA A 58 -1.84 -5.42 1.72
C ALA A 58 -2.25 -4.94 0.32
N TRP A 59 -3.48 -4.45 0.17
CA TRP A 59 -3.96 -3.87 -1.08
C TRP A 59 -3.17 -2.60 -1.46
N ILE A 60 -2.93 -1.66 -0.51
CA ILE A 60 -2.14 -0.44 -0.75
C ILE A 60 -0.75 -0.77 -1.30
N LEU A 61 -0.11 -1.79 -0.77
CA LEU A 61 1.24 -2.19 -1.17
C LEU A 61 1.33 -2.77 -2.59
N ASN A 62 0.21 -3.28 -3.09
CA ASN A 62 0.10 -3.81 -4.45
C ASN A 62 -0.34 -2.75 -5.47
N GLN A 63 -0.58 -1.50 -5.05
CA GLN A 63 -0.90 -0.42 -5.99
C GLN A 63 0.35 0.05 -6.74
N PRO A 64 0.22 0.41 -8.03
CA PRO A 64 1.30 1.07 -8.75
C PRO A 64 1.60 2.42 -8.08
N VAL A 65 2.87 2.65 -7.76
CA VAL A 65 3.31 3.92 -7.15
C VAL A 65 3.39 5.00 -8.22
N ALA A 66 2.55 6.03 -8.12
CA ALA A 66 2.46 7.12 -9.08
C ALA A 66 3.47 8.25 -8.84
N GLY A 67 4.00 8.34 -7.62
CA GLY A 67 4.97 9.39 -7.28
C GLY A 67 5.65 9.17 -5.94
N VAL A 68 6.43 10.17 -5.53
CA VAL A 68 7.20 10.14 -4.29
C VAL A 68 6.92 11.39 -3.47
N VAL A 69 6.66 11.20 -2.19
CA VAL A 69 6.58 12.24 -1.18
C VAL A 69 7.81 12.15 -0.29
N GLU A 70 8.66 13.16 -0.35
CA GLU A 70 9.86 13.26 0.47
C GLU A 70 9.52 13.95 1.79
N VAL A 71 9.97 13.39 2.91
CA VAL A 71 9.64 13.88 4.25
C VAL A 71 10.90 14.15 5.08
N ASP A 72 10.77 15.01 6.07
CA ASP A 72 11.81 15.25 7.06
C ASP A 72 11.94 14.09 8.08
N ALA A 73 12.98 14.13 8.91
CA ALA A 73 13.24 13.10 9.92
C ALA A 73 12.15 13.06 11.01
N GLY A 74 11.59 14.21 11.38
CA GLY A 74 10.52 14.29 12.37
C GLY A 74 9.22 13.64 11.87
N ALA A 75 8.86 13.87 10.61
CA ALA A 75 7.72 13.21 9.98
C ALA A 75 7.95 11.69 9.84
N ARG A 76 9.16 11.26 9.45
CA ARG A 76 9.49 9.83 9.41
C ARG A 76 9.27 9.16 10.77
N ASP A 77 9.75 9.76 11.85
CA ASP A 77 9.64 9.21 13.19
C ASP A 77 8.17 9.23 13.69
N ALA A 78 7.40 10.26 13.33
CA ALA A 78 5.97 10.33 13.58
C ALA A 78 5.20 9.21 12.86
N LEU A 79 5.51 8.96 11.58
CA LEU A 79 4.91 7.89 10.79
C LEU A 79 5.24 6.51 11.36
N ARG A 80 6.49 6.27 11.77
CA ARG A 80 6.90 5.03 12.46
C ARG A 80 6.18 4.83 13.78
N SER A 81 5.77 5.92 14.44
CA SER A 81 4.95 5.90 15.67
C SER A 81 3.45 5.73 15.39
N GLY A 82 3.02 5.49 14.14
CA GLY A 82 1.63 5.26 13.77
C GLY A 82 0.80 6.55 13.62
N ARG A 83 1.43 7.70 13.39
CA ARG A 83 0.74 8.97 13.11
C ARG A 83 0.52 9.16 11.60
N SER A 84 -0.39 10.08 11.24
CA SER A 84 -0.61 10.52 9.86
C SER A 84 0.51 11.45 9.39
N LEU A 85 0.74 11.51 8.07
CA LEU A 85 1.63 12.48 7.45
C LEU A 85 0.91 13.80 7.29
N LEU A 86 1.39 14.84 7.96
CA LEU A 86 0.92 16.20 7.77
C LEU A 86 1.73 16.93 6.70
N PRO A 87 1.14 17.91 5.99
CA PRO A 87 1.84 18.72 5.00
C PRO A 87 3.12 19.36 5.51
N ARG A 88 3.16 19.76 6.78
CA ARG A 88 4.34 20.35 7.44
C ARG A 88 5.59 19.45 7.38
N GLY A 89 5.41 18.14 7.40
CA GLY A 89 6.50 17.17 7.33
C GLY A 89 6.96 16.85 5.92
N VAL A 90 6.27 17.37 4.88
CA VAL A 90 6.62 17.17 3.47
C VAL A 90 7.67 18.20 3.06
N VAL A 91 8.81 17.73 2.56
CA VAL A 91 9.91 18.57 2.08
C VAL A 91 10.05 18.56 0.56
N GLY A 92 9.45 17.56 -0.12
CA GLY A 92 9.50 17.45 -1.57
C GLY A 92 8.40 16.54 -2.13
N VAL A 93 8.02 16.80 -3.39
CA VAL A 93 7.02 16.01 -4.13
C VAL A 93 7.50 15.77 -5.54
N ARG A 94 7.65 14.49 -5.93
CA ARG A 94 8.08 14.06 -7.27
C ARG A 94 7.03 13.20 -7.94
N GLY A 95 6.92 13.30 -9.25
CA GLY A 95 5.91 12.60 -10.05
C GLY A 95 4.63 13.42 -10.20
N ASP A 96 3.67 12.83 -10.89
CA ASP A 96 2.33 13.40 -11.08
C ASP A 96 1.31 12.36 -10.64
N PHE A 97 0.46 12.71 -9.69
CA PHE A 97 -0.52 11.82 -9.08
C PHE A 97 -1.77 12.59 -8.67
N ALA A 98 -2.88 11.90 -8.66
CA ALA A 98 -4.17 12.41 -8.23
C ALA A 98 -4.47 12.05 -6.76
N PHE A 99 -5.57 12.60 -6.23
CA PHE A 99 -6.15 12.17 -4.96
C PHE A 99 -6.40 10.65 -4.97
N GLY A 100 -5.99 9.96 -3.92
CA GLY A 100 -6.18 8.53 -3.76
C GLY A 100 -5.13 7.64 -4.40
N ASP A 101 -4.20 8.19 -5.18
CA ASP A 101 -3.11 7.42 -5.75
C ASP A 101 -2.11 6.97 -4.70
N ALA A 102 -1.46 5.83 -4.96
CA ALA A 102 -0.40 5.35 -4.11
C ALA A 102 0.91 6.11 -4.37
N VAL A 103 1.52 6.62 -3.31
CA VAL A 103 2.80 7.32 -3.34
C VAL A 103 3.81 6.64 -2.42
N ALA A 104 5.07 6.61 -2.86
CA ALA A 104 6.16 6.22 -1.98
C ALA A 104 6.49 7.36 -1.01
N VAL A 105 6.80 7.03 0.23
CA VAL A 105 7.30 7.99 1.22
C VAL A 105 8.78 7.75 1.44
N GLU A 106 9.58 8.78 1.22
CA GLU A 106 11.03 8.74 1.33
C GLU A 106 11.55 9.76 2.34
N CYS A 107 12.60 9.39 3.06
CA CYS A 107 13.36 10.31 3.91
C CYS A 107 14.84 10.15 3.58
N GLN A 108 15.52 11.24 3.22
CA GLN A 108 16.96 11.22 2.85
C GLN A 108 17.28 10.19 1.74
N GLY A 109 16.38 10.05 0.76
CA GLY A 109 16.54 9.11 -0.34
C GLY A 109 16.21 7.63 0.00
N GLU A 110 15.89 7.32 1.24
CA GLU A 110 15.45 6.00 1.65
C GLU A 110 13.93 5.90 1.65
N ARG A 111 13.38 5.01 0.82
CA ARG A 111 11.96 4.67 0.85
C ARG A 111 11.67 3.76 2.04
N PHE A 112 10.73 4.16 2.88
CA PHE A 112 10.38 3.42 4.09
C PHE A 112 8.88 3.17 4.25
N ALA A 113 8.03 3.76 3.39
CA ALA A 113 6.58 3.55 3.43
C ALA A 113 5.94 3.72 2.05
N VAL A 114 4.70 3.25 1.91
CA VAL A 114 3.78 3.54 0.80
C VAL A 114 2.44 3.94 1.41
N GLY A 115 1.78 4.94 0.82
CA GLY A 115 0.46 5.36 1.28
C GLY A 115 -0.39 5.96 0.18
N LEU A 116 -1.71 6.06 0.43
CA LEU A 116 -2.63 6.77 -0.48
C LEU A 116 -2.65 8.25 -0.10
N THR A 117 -2.40 9.09 -1.10
CA THR A 117 -2.38 10.53 -0.90
C THR A 117 -3.79 11.12 -0.81
N ASN A 118 -3.98 12.10 0.07
CA ASN A 118 -5.21 12.89 0.18
C ASN A 118 -5.18 14.16 -0.70
N TYR A 119 -4.14 14.36 -1.48
CA TYR A 119 -3.97 15.53 -2.35
C TYR A 119 -3.39 15.13 -3.69
N ALA A 120 -3.76 15.83 -4.74
CA ALA A 120 -3.04 15.77 -6.01
C ALA A 120 -1.62 16.35 -5.84
N ALA A 121 -0.69 15.92 -6.70
CA ALA A 121 0.70 16.35 -6.64
C ALA A 121 0.86 17.89 -6.70
N ALA A 122 0.04 18.56 -7.49
CA ALA A 122 0.05 20.01 -7.63
C ALA A 122 -0.30 20.71 -6.30
N ASP A 123 -1.35 20.27 -5.63
CA ASP A 123 -1.79 20.83 -4.36
C ASP A 123 -0.82 20.50 -3.24
N LEU A 124 -0.34 19.25 -3.19
CA LEU A 124 0.63 18.85 -2.19
C LEU A 124 1.93 19.66 -2.29
N ARG A 125 2.39 20.03 -3.49
CA ARG A 125 3.53 20.93 -3.67
C ARG A 125 3.28 22.33 -3.11
N ARG A 126 2.04 22.85 -3.19
CA ARG A 126 1.67 24.18 -2.68
C ARG A 126 1.66 24.22 -1.16
N ILE A 127 1.26 23.11 -0.52
CA ILE A 127 1.11 23.04 0.94
C ILE A 127 2.30 22.34 1.63
N ALA A 128 3.28 21.86 0.90
CA ALA A 128 4.48 21.24 1.47
C ALA A 128 5.18 22.20 2.45
N GLY A 129 5.50 21.69 3.64
CA GLY A 129 6.11 22.47 4.72
C GLY A 129 5.14 23.40 5.48
N ARG A 130 3.87 23.50 5.07
CA ARG A 130 2.89 24.39 5.68
C ARG A 130 2.21 23.77 6.89
N HIS A 131 1.80 24.63 7.81
CA HIS A 131 1.01 24.21 8.96
C HIS A 131 -0.45 23.98 8.54
N THR A 132 -1.16 23.06 9.19
CA THR A 132 -2.55 22.74 8.86
C THR A 132 -3.48 23.96 8.89
N SER A 133 -3.23 24.92 9.78
CA SER A 133 -3.99 26.18 9.86
C SER A 133 -3.85 27.08 8.62
N GLU A 134 -2.85 26.87 7.77
CA GLU A 134 -2.60 27.66 6.56
C GLU A 134 -3.26 27.06 5.31
N LEU A 135 -3.80 25.81 5.40
CA LEU A 135 -4.30 25.08 4.24
C LEU A 135 -5.53 25.74 3.62
N ALA A 136 -6.43 26.28 4.44
CA ALA A 136 -7.62 26.98 3.98
C ALA A 136 -7.28 28.21 3.12
N ASP A 137 -6.25 28.96 3.49
CA ASP A 137 -5.80 30.14 2.76
C ASP A 137 -5.14 29.77 1.42
N LEU A 138 -4.48 28.60 1.37
CA LEU A 138 -3.73 28.15 0.19
C LEU A 138 -4.58 27.38 -0.81
N LEU A 139 -5.50 26.55 -0.34
CA LEU A 139 -6.28 25.63 -1.18
C LEU A 139 -7.78 26.00 -1.24
N GLY A 140 -8.23 26.92 -0.38
CA GLY A 140 -9.65 27.15 -0.15
C GLY A 140 -10.25 26.04 0.72
N ASP A 141 -11.47 25.61 0.37
CA ASP A 141 -12.14 24.54 1.09
C ASP A 141 -11.38 23.21 0.88
N HIS A 142 -10.85 22.60 1.96
CA HIS A 142 -10.12 21.36 1.93
C HIS A 142 -10.76 20.34 2.87
N GLN A 143 -10.75 19.06 2.46
CA GLN A 143 -11.43 17.97 3.20
C GLN A 143 -10.53 17.28 4.22
N TYR A 144 -9.20 17.42 4.09
CA TYR A 144 -8.23 16.64 4.86
C TYR A 144 -7.13 17.55 5.39
N ASP A 145 -6.76 17.33 6.65
CA ASP A 145 -5.61 17.96 7.27
C ASP A 145 -4.31 17.19 6.99
N GLU A 146 -4.42 15.91 6.68
CA GLU A 146 -3.28 15.03 6.45
C GLU A 146 -2.99 14.85 4.95
N ALA A 147 -1.71 14.87 4.60
CA ALA A 147 -1.24 14.49 3.26
C ALA A 147 -1.46 13.00 3.00
N VAL A 148 -1.24 12.15 4.03
CA VAL A 148 -1.54 10.71 4.02
C VAL A 148 -2.04 10.31 5.39
N HIS A 149 -3.25 9.74 5.46
CA HIS A 149 -3.80 9.24 6.72
C HIS A 149 -3.09 7.95 7.16
N ARG A 150 -2.87 7.78 8.47
CA ARG A 150 -2.19 6.61 9.05
C ARG A 150 -2.79 5.26 8.64
N ASP A 151 -4.12 5.19 8.49
CA ASP A 151 -4.80 3.96 8.08
C ASP A 151 -4.60 3.63 6.60
N ASN A 152 -4.19 4.63 5.81
CA ASN A 152 -3.84 4.54 4.41
C ASN A 152 -2.32 4.49 4.16
N LEU A 153 -1.52 4.25 5.20
CA LEU A 153 -0.07 4.20 5.13
C LEU A 153 0.44 2.84 5.63
N VAL A 154 1.40 2.29 4.92
CA VAL A 154 2.07 1.04 5.27
C VAL A 154 3.56 1.29 5.35
N LEU A 155 4.15 0.98 6.51
CA LEU A 155 5.59 0.99 6.70
C LEU A 155 6.20 -0.26 6.04
N GLY A 156 7.32 -0.10 5.37
CA GLY A 156 8.05 -1.18 4.71
C GLY A 156 8.58 -0.76 3.34
N ARG A 157 9.55 -1.50 2.83
CA ARG A 157 10.05 -1.34 1.46
C ARG A 157 9.21 -2.21 0.52
N PRO A 158 8.69 -1.69 -0.59
CA PRO A 158 8.28 -2.54 -1.69
C PRO A 158 9.53 -3.23 -2.24
N VAL A 159 9.60 -4.55 -2.13
CA VAL A 159 10.65 -5.31 -2.81
C VAL A 159 10.27 -5.40 -4.28
N ALA A 160 11.24 -5.19 -5.19
CA ALA A 160 11.05 -5.45 -6.61
C ALA A 160 10.55 -6.90 -6.76
N GLY A 161 9.26 -7.09 -7.13
CA GLY A 161 8.59 -8.39 -7.17
C GLY A 161 7.42 -8.57 -6.20
N GLY A 162 6.96 -7.53 -5.49
CA GLY A 162 5.68 -7.53 -4.77
C GLY A 162 5.69 -8.11 -3.35
N SER A 163 6.84 -8.20 -2.68
CA SER A 163 6.93 -8.62 -1.28
C SER A 163 7.46 -7.52 -0.40
N ILE A 164 6.87 -7.40 0.79
CA ILE A 164 7.34 -6.49 1.84
C ILE A 164 8.21 -7.29 2.79
N VAL A 165 9.35 -6.72 3.13
CA VAL A 165 10.03 -7.08 4.37
C VAL A 165 9.60 -6.04 5.40
N THR A 166 8.74 -6.46 6.32
CA THR A 166 8.50 -5.74 7.57
C THR A 166 9.70 -5.97 8.48
N PRO A 167 10.20 -4.94 9.18
CA PRO A 167 11.28 -5.11 10.15
C PRO A 167 10.87 -6.01 11.30
#